data_57d0f8fd5e4a6e5754cf985c1525ea32
#
_entry.id   57d0f8fd5e4a6e5754cf985c1525ea32
#
_cell.length_a   1.000
_cell.length_b   1.000
_cell.length_c   1.000
_cell.angle_alpha   90.00
_cell.angle_beta   90.00
_cell.angle_gamma   90.00
#
_symmetry.space_group_name_H-M   'P 1'
#
loop_
_entity.id
_entity.type
_entity.pdbx_description
1 polymer ?
#
loop_
_entity_poly.entity_id
_entity_poly.type
_entity_poly.pdbx_seq_one_letter_code
_entity_poly.pdbx_strand_id
1 'polypeptide(L)'
;LTELRATAQEALREMRLLIFELRPSVVEMQGLVPALRARLEAVEERAGMRVDMNLDEDLNMSDRIQDGLYRIAQEALTNSLKHAQANQIVLSLTGNPFKITLEIMDNGVGFIPEEAIEGGGLGLDGIIERAELMRGDLTIDSWPGKGTTIRIEVPNE
;
A
#
# COMPACT_ATOMS: atom_id res chain seq x y z
N LEU A 1 32.62 -9.45 0.41
CA LEU A 1 31.94 -8.85 1.58
C LEU A 1 30.64 -8.15 1.20
N THR A 2 30.58 -7.43 0.07
CA THR A 2 29.36 -6.78 -0.42
C THR A 2 28.29 -7.78 -0.84
N GLU A 3 28.69 -8.90 -1.45
CA GLU A 3 27.75 -9.97 -1.87
C GLU A 3 27.13 -10.68 -0.68
N LEU A 4 27.93 -10.99 0.37
CA LEU A 4 27.45 -11.58 1.61
C LEU A 4 26.46 -10.67 2.34
N ARG A 5 26.73 -9.37 2.34
CA ARG A 5 25.85 -8.40 2.97
C ARG A 5 24.52 -8.28 2.23
N ALA A 6 24.55 -8.25 0.90
CA ALA A 6 23.35 -8.20 0.07
C ALA A 6 22.51 -9.48 0.24
N THR A 7 23.14 -10.66 0.27
CA THR A 7 22.48 -11.93 0.48
C THR A 7 21.83 -12.03 1.87
N ALA A 8 22.53 -11.52 2.91
CA ALA A 8 21.99 -11.49 4.28
C ALA A 8 20.79 -10.53 4.40
N GLN A 9 20.84 -9.38 3.73
CA GLN A 9 19.72 -8.44 3.71
C GLN A 9 18.51 -9.01 2.98
N GLU A 10 18.73 -9.72 1.89
CA GLU A 10 17.67 -10.38 1.12
C GLU A 10 17.03 -11.50 1.94
N ALA A 11 17.82 -12.32 2.63
CA ALA A 11 17.32 -13.37 3.52
C ALA A 11 16.50 -12.78 4.68
N LEU A 12 16.95 -11.68 5.28
CA LEU A 12 16.20 -10.97 6.31
C LEU A 12 14.87 -10.43 5.79
N ARG A 13 14.86 -9.91 4.58
CA ARG A 13 13.66 -9.42 3.91
C ARG A 13 12.67 -10.55 3.69
N GLU A 14 13.12 -11.70 3.18
CA GLU A 14 12.28 -12.89 2.99
C GLU A 14 11.73 -13.42 4.31
N MET A 15 12.54 -13.47 5.36
CA MET A 15 12.09 -13.88 6.69
C MET A 15 11.04 -12.93 7.27
N ARG A 16 11.19 -11.62 7.07
CA ARG A 16 10.18 -10.64 7.51
C ARG A 16 8.86 -10.82 6.77
N LEU A 17 8.91 -11.12 5.48
CA LEU A 17 7.73 -11.40 4.67
C LEU A 17 7.03 -12.67 5.15
N LEU A 18 7.78 -13.75 5.42
CA LEU A 18 7.24 -15.00 5.94
C LEU A 18 6.62 -14.83 7.33
N ILE A 19 7.29 -14.13 8.23
CA ILE A 19 6.77 -13.83 9.58
C ILE A 19 5.50 -13.01 9.46
N PHE A 20 5.46 -12.07 8.55
CA PHE A 20 4.30 -11.22 8.29
C PHE A 20 3.10 -12.02 7.77
N GLU A 21 3.34 -12.99 6.88
CA GLU A 21 2.30 -13.89 6.35
C GLU A 21 1.78 -14.89 7.40
N LEU A 22 2.63 -15.31 8.34
CA LEU A 22 2.28 -16.27 9.38
C LEU A 22 1.59 -15.63 10.59
N ARG A 23 1.66 -14.31 10.75
CA ARG A 23 0.95 -13.62 11.84
C ARG A 23 -0.51 -13.44 11.47
N PRO A 24 -1.44 -13.62 12.42
CA PRO A 24 -2.81 -13.17 12.22
C PRO A 24 -2.75 -11.68 11.85
N SER A 25 -3.24 -11.32 10.68
CA SER A 25 -3.17 -9.94 10.26
C SER A 25 -4.04 -9.10 11.20
N VAL A 26 -3.63 -7.86 11.47
CA VAL A 26 -4.41 -6.89 12.24
C VAL A 26 -5.79 -6.72 11.62
N VAL A 27 -5.88 -6.91 10.31
CA VAL A 27 -7.13 -6.88 9.54
C VAL A 27 -8.07 -8.01 9.95
N GLU A 28 -7.57 -9.23 10.17
CA GLU A 28 -8.39 -10.36 10.62
C GLU A 28 -9.02 -10.10 11.99
N MET A 29 -8.28 -9.44 12.86
CA MET A 29 -8.72 -9.18 14.23
C MET A 29 -9.62 -7.95 14.36
N GLN A 30 -9.41 -6.91 13.56
CA GLN A 30 -10.05 -5.61 13.71
C GLN A 30 -10.79 -5.11 12.48
N GLY A 31 -10.57 -5.72 11.32
CA GLY A 31 -11.09 -5.25 10.04
C GLY A 31 -10.19 -4.23 9.37
N LEU A 32 -10.46 -3.97 8.09
CA LEU A 32 -9.64 -3.10 7.23
C LEU A 32 -9.62 -1.65 7.71
N VAL A 33 -10.78 -1.07 7.99
CA VAL A 33 -10.88 0.36 8.33
C VAL A 33 -10.13 0.69 9.62
N PRO A 34 -10.34 -0.02 10.74
CA PRO A 34 -9.53 0.21 11.93
C PRO A 34 -8.03 -0.02 11.73
N ALA A 35 -7.66 -1.02 10.95
CA ALA A 35 -6.25 -1.31 10.65
C ALA A 35 -5.58 -0.19 9.85
N LEU A 36 -6.25 0.35 8.83
CA LEU A 36 -5.77 1.48 8.05
C LEU A 36 -5.66 2.74 8.92
N ARG A 37 -6.68 3.02 9.73
CA ARG A 37 -6.68 4.17 10.63
C ARG A 37 -5.49 4.13 11.58
N ALA A 38 -5.26 2.99 12.23
CA ALA A 38 -4.15 2.81 13.16
C ALA A 38 -2.79 3.00 12.45
N ARG A 39 -2.66 2.47 11.24
CA ARG A 39 -1.41 2.61 10.46
C ARG A 39 -1.14 4.07 10.09
N LEU A 40 -2.16 4.78 9.63
CA LEU A 40 -2.04 6.18 9.22
C LEU A 40 -1.77 7.10 10.40
N GLU A 41 -2.41 6.87 11.55
CA GLU A 41 -2.13 7.61 12.79
C GLU A 41 -0.68 7.41 13.25
N ALA A 42 -0.16 6.18 13.12
CA ALA A 42 1.24 5.90 13.45
C ALA A 42 2.20 6.63 12.51
N VAL A 43 1.88 6.72 11.24
CA VAL A 43 2.67 7.49 10.24
C VAL A 43 2.67 8.97 10.59
N GLU A 44 1.52 9.53 10.92
CA GLU A 44 1.40 10.93 11.31
C GLU A 44 2.24 11.25 12.55
N GLU A 45 2.16 10.42 13.59
CA GLU A 45 2.91 10.63 14.83
C GLU A 45 4.41 10.45 14.66
N ARG A 46 4.84 9.37 13.98
CA ARG A 46 6.25 8.99 13.91
C ARG A 46 7.03 9.70 12.84
N ALA A 47 6.40 9.97 11.70
CA ALA A 47 7.06 10.61 10.56
C ALA A 47 6.82 12.12 10.51
N GLY A 48 5.95 12.66 11.35
CA GLY A 48 5.58 14.08 11.31
C GLY A 48 4.90 14.47 10.01
N MET A 49 4.25 13.51 9.35
CA MET A 49 3.65 13.68 8.05
C MET A 49 2.18 14.08 8.20
N ARG A 50 1.71 14.99 7.36
CA ARG A 50 0.28 15.30 7.32
C ARG A 50 -0.47 14.17 6.64
N VAL A 51 -1.48 13.64 7.30
CA VAL A 51 -2.29 12.53 6.80
C VAL A 51 -3.76 12.93 6.81
N ASP A 52 -4.40 12.84 5.65
CA ASP A 52 -5.84 13.01 5.50
C ASP A 52 -6.46 11.66 5.14
N MET A 53 -7.51 11.28 5.86
CA MET A 53 -8.21 10.01 5.69
C MET A 53 -9.67 10.24 5.32
N ASN A 54 -10.15 9.50 4.32
CA ASN A 54 -11.57 9.41 4.00
C ASN A 54 -11.94 7.92 3.94
N LEU A 55 -12.35 7.37 5.06
CA LEU A 55 -12.63 5.94 5.23
C LEU A 55 -14.13 5.70 5.39
N ASP A 56 -14.72 4.99 4.44
CA ASP A 56 -16.11 4.55 4.53
C ASP A 56 -16.20 3.36 5.49
N GLU A 57 -16.85 3.55 6.63
CA GLU A 57 -16.90 2.56 7.70
C GLU A 57 -17.96 1.47 7.48
N ASP A 58 -18.92 1.70 6.59
CA ASP A 58 -20.05 0.80 6.36
C ASP A 58 -19.84 -0.19 5.21
N LEU A 59 -18.60 -0.34 4.74
CA LEU A 59 -18.28 -1.27 3.66
C LEU A 59 -18.27 -2.72 4.14
N ASN A 60 -18.99 -3.56 3.43
CA ASN A 60 -18.99 -5.00 3.64
C ASN A 60 -18.08 -5.65 2.60
N MET A 61 -16.98 -6.24 3.07
CA MET A 61 -15.94 -6.81 2.23
C MET A 61 -15.56 -8.21 2.71
N SER A 62 -15.23 -9.10 1.78
CA SER A 62 -14.65 -10.39 2.13
C SER A 62 -13.28 -10.23 2.79
N ASP A 63 -12.86 -11.22 3.56
CA ASP A 63 -11.53 -11.21 4.19
C ASP A 63 -10.42 -11.11 3.16
N ARG A 64 -10.56 -11.77 2.03
CA ARG A 64 -9.59 -11.72 0.93
C ARG A 64 -9.40 -10.30 0.38
N ILE A 65 -10.48 -9.58 0.18
CA ILE A 65 -10.44 -8.18 -0.30
C ILE A 65 -9.80 -7.29 0.76
N GLN A 66 -10.20 -7.43 2.01
CA GLN A 66 -9.64 -6.64 3.11
C GLN A 66 -8.12 -6.84 3.21
N ASP A 67 -7.65 -8.08 3.20
CA ASP A 67 -6.22 -8.40 3.27
C ASP A 67 -5.45 -7.83 2.08
N GLY A 68 -5.96 -8.00 0.89
CA GLY A 68 -5.32 -7.51 -0.33
C GLY A 68 -5.19 -6.00 -0.35
N LEU A 69 -6.26 -5.29 0.00
CA LEU A 69 -6.26 -3.82 0.05
C LEU A 69 -5.32 -3.28 1.14
N TYR A 70 -5.29 -3.93 2.30
CA TYR A 70 -4.38 -3.54 3.37
C TYR A 70 -2.91 -3.65 2.95
N ARG A 71 -2.54 -4.72 2.29
CA ARG A 71 -1.17 -4.94 1.82
C ARG A 71 -0.77 -3.97 0.72
N ILE A 72 -1.68 -3.64 -0.18
CA ILE A 72 -1.44 -2.59 -1.19
C ILE A 72 -1.23 -1.24 -0.50
N ALA A 73 -2.07 -0.91 0.47
CA ALA A 73 -1.93 0.32 1.24
C ALA A 73 -0.58 0.38 1.97
N GLN A 74 -0.16 -0.70 2.61
CA GLN A 74 1.14 -0.76 3.30
C GLN A 74 2.30 -0.51 2.36
N GLU A 75 2.30 -1.13 1.19
CA GLU A 75 3.37 -0.96 0.21
C GLU A 75 3.41 0.47 -0.33
N ALA A 76 2.24 1.03 -0.64
CA ALA A 76 2.14 2.42 -1.08
C ALA A 76 2.61 3.40 -0.01
N LEU A 77 2.24 3.19 1.25
CA LEU A 77 2.69 4.03 2.38
C LEU A 77 4.20 3.91 2.58
N THR A 78 4.76 2.71 2.46
CA THR A 78 6.20 2.50 2.54
C THR A 78 6.93 3.29 1.45
N ASN A 79 6.40 3.29 0.23
CA ASN A 79 6.96 4.05 -0.88
C ASN A 79 6.93 5.55 -0.59
N SER A 80 5.81 6.06 -0.07
CA SER A 80 5.66 7.47 0.27
C SER A 80 6.64 7.91 1.36
N LEU A 81 6.88 7.05 2.35
CA LEU A 81 7.76 7.35 3.47
C LEU A 81 9.24 7.22 3.12
N LYS A 82 9.63 6.18 2.38
CA LYS A 82 11.04 5.86 2.14
C LYS A 82 11.61 6.46 0.86
N HIS A 83 10.78 6.60 -0.18
CA HIS A 83 11.26 6.92 -1.52
C HIS A 83 10.74 8.25 -2.06
N ALA A 84 9.55 8.66 -1.67
CA ALA A 84 8.91 9.84 -2.24
C ALA A 84 9.30 11.16 -1.59
N GLN A 85 9.87 11.14 -0.39
CA GLN A 85 10.13 12.35 0.39
C GLN A 85 8.88 13.23 0.52
N ALA A 86 7.72 12.59 0.62
CA ALA A 86 6.46 13.27 0.75
C ALA A 86 6.30 13.89 2.15
N ASN A 87 5.53 14.96 2.26
CA ASN A 87 5.13 15.53 3.55
C ASN A 87 3.62 15.43 3.79
N GLN A 88 2.88 14.97 2.80
CA GLN A 88 1.44 14.77 2.89
C GLN A 88 1.01 13.49 2.18
N ILE A 89 0.12 12.75 2.83
CA ILE A 89 -0.55 11.57 2.27
C ILE A 89 -2.06 11.75 2.41
N VAL A 90 -2.79 11.38 1.37
CA VAL A 90 -4.25 11.30 1.40
C VAL A 90 -4.64 9.86 1.06
N LEU A 91 -5.40 9.22 1.94
CA LEU A 91 -5.90 7.87 1.70
C LEU A 91 -7.43 7.88 1.74
N SER A 92 -8.04 7.33 0.70
CA SER A 92 -9.49 7.19 0.58
C SER A 92 -9.87 5.73 0.38
N LEU A 93 -10.86 5.28 1.12
CA LEU A 93 -11.49 3.96 0.95
C LEU A 93 -12.98 4.20 0.84
N THR A 94 -13.54 3.99 -0.35
CA THR A 94 -14.95 4.22 -0.65
C THR A 94 -15.53 3.03 -1.37
N GLY A 95 -16.84 2.90 -1.38
CA GLY A 95 -17.43 1.81 -2.12
C GLY A 95 -18.95 1.81 -2.10
N ASN A 96 -19.46 0.81 -2.80
CA ASN A 96 -20.88 0.49 -2.89
C ASN A 96 -21.01 -1.05 -2.92
N PRO A 97 -22.24 -1.63 -3.02
CA PRO A 97 -22.37 -3.08 -3.05
C PRO A 97 -21.68 -3.80 -4.21
N PHE A 98 -21.27 -3.07 -5.25
CA PHE A 98 -20.68 -3.66 -6.46
C PHE A 98 -19.16 -3.47 -6.56
N LYS A 99 -18.63 -2.40 -5.99
CA LYS A 99 -17.25 -2.00 -6.20
C LYS A 99 -16.67 -1.29 -4.99
N ILE A 100 -15.40 -1.55 -4.70
CA ILE A 100 -14.63 -0.88 -3.65
C ILE A 100 -13.42 -0.20 -4.29
N THR A 101 -13.17 1.03 -3.90
CA THR A 101 -12.05 1.83 -4.39
C THR A 101 -11.13 2.24 -3.24
N LEU A 102 -9.85 1.90 -3.37
CA LEU A 102 -8.79 2.39 -2.51
C LEU A 102 -7.90 3.33 -3.31
N GLU A 103 -7.65 4.52 -2.80
CA GLU A 103 -6.78 5.50 -3.42
C GLU A 103 -5.80 6.06 -2.40
N ILE A 104 -4.52 6.09 -2.77
CA ILE A 104 -3.46 6.65 -1.93
C ILE A 104 -2.69 7.65 -2.76
N MET A 105 -2.65 8.90 -2.30
CA MET A 105 -1.96 10.01 -2.96
C MET A 105 -0.86 10.52 -2.05
N ASP A 106 0.29 10.82 -2.61
CA ASP A 106 1.33 11.59 -1.92
C ASP A 106 1.80 12.76 -2.77
N ASN A 107 2.40 13.75 -2.12
CA ASN A 107 2.95 14.94 -2.76
C ASN A 107 4.49 14.87 -2.89
N GLY A 108 5.02 13.66 -3.02
CA GLY A 108 6.46 13.43 -3.07
C GLY A 108 7.09 13.70 -4.43
N VAL A 109 8.28 13.14 -4.61
CA VAL A 109 9.10 13.38 -5.81
C VAL A 109 8.55 12.70 -7.07
N GLY A 110 7.70 11.71 -6.91
CA GLY A 110 7.16 10.95 -8.05
C GLY A 110 8.22 10.08 -8.74
N PHE A 111 7.79 9.36 -9.74
CA PHE A 111 8.64 8.48 -10.54
C PHE A 111 7.95 8.19 -11.89
N ILE A 112 8.68 7.53 -12.79
CA ILE A 112 8.11 7.02 -14.04
C ILE A 112 7.74 5.57 -13.82
N PRO A 113 6.42 5.19 -13.84
CA PRO A 113 5.99 3.84 -13.46
C PRO A 113 6.67 2.72 -14.24
N GLU A 114 6.83 2.86 -15.54
CA GLU A 114 7.46 1.84 -16.39
C GLU A 114 8.91 1.58 -15.96
N GLU A 115 9.67 2.63 -15.66
CA GLU A 115 11.05 2.51 -15.20
C GLU A 115 11.14 1.89 -13.79
N ALA A 116 10.22 2.27 -12.91
CA ALA A 116 10.18 1.73 -11.56
C ALA A 116 9.81 0.25 -11.53
N ILE A 117 8.90 -0.18 -12.40
CA ILE A 117 8.52 -1.60 -12.54
C ILE A 117 9.71 -2.41 -13.05
N GLU A 118 10.40 -1.96 -14.10
CA GLU A 118 11.59 -2.62 -14.64
C GLU A 118 12.73 -2.68 -13.60
N GLY A 119 12.90 -1.62 -12.84
CA GLY A 119 13.96 -1.53 -11.81
C GLY A 119 13.68 -2.33 -10.55
N GLY A 120 12.43 -2.68 -10.27
CA GLY A 120 12.05 -3.53 -9.14
C GLY A 120 12.24 -2.91 -7.75
N GLY A 121 12.49 -1.61 -7.63
CA GLY A 121 12.89 -0.97 -6.38
C GLY A 121 11.76 -0.52 -5.45
N LEU A 122 10.53 -0.39 -5.94
CA LEU A 122 9.42 0.22 -5.20
C LEU A 122 8.32 -0.77 -4.80
N GLY A 123 8.53 -2.08 -4.97
CA GLY A 123 7.53 -3.08 -4.62
C GLY A 123 6.27 -3.02 -5.51
N LEU A 124 6.33 -2.35 -6.65
CA LEU A 124 5.19 -2.20 -7.54
C LEU A 124 4.72 -3.53 -8.11
N ASP A 125 5.64 -4.48 -8.32
CA ASP A 125 5.31 -5.83 -8.76
C ASP A 125 4.35 -6.51 -7.77
N GLY A 126 4.58 -6.35 -6.49
CA GLY A 126 3.70 -6.87 -5.45
C GLY A 126 2.32 -6.23 -5.46
N ILE A 127 2.24 -4.93 -5.69
CA ILE A 127 0.97 -4.21 -5.82
C ILE A 127 0.21 -4.72 -7.05
N ILE A 128 0.88 -4.84 -8.18
CA ILE A 128 0.30 -5.32 -9.44
C ILE A 128 -0.23 -6.75 -9.27
N GLU A 129 0.59 -7.63 -8.70
CA GLU A 129 0.20 -9.03 -8.47
C GLU A 129 -1.02 -9.15 -7.57
N ARG A 130 -1.07 -8.38 -6.48
CA ARG A 130 -2.23 -8.39 -5.57
C ARG A 130 -3.49 -7.85 -6.24
N ALA A 131 -3.34 -6.80 -7.05
CA ALA A 131 -4.47 -6.27 -7.81
C ALA A 131 -5.04 -7.31 -8.76
N GLU A 132 -4.18 -8.05 -9.46
CA GLU A 132 -4.60 -9.12 -10.36
C GLU A 132 -5.32 -10.24 -9.63
N LEU A 133 -4.81 -10.65 -8.46
CA LEU A 133 -5.43 -11.68 -7.63
C LEU A 133 -6.83 -11.29 -7.15
N MET A 134 -7.09 -10.01 -6.94
CA MET A 134 -8.40 -9.49 -6.57
C MET A 134 -9.28 -9.13 -7.76
N ARG A 135 -8.80 -9.34 -8.99
CA ARG A 135 -9.47 -8.92 -10.22
C ARG A 135 -9.75 -7.41 -10.25
N GLY A 136 -8.84 -6.65 -9.67
CA GLY A 136 -8.96 -5.21 -9.58
C GLY A 136 -8.38 -4.48 -10.78
N ASP A 137 -8.88 -3.28 -11.01
CA ASP A 137 -8.31 -2.34 -11.96
C ASP A 137 -7.35 -1.41 -11.21
N LEU A 138 -6.05 -1.56 -11.49
CA LEU A 138 -5.01 -0.78 -10.86
C LEU A 138 -4.56 0.36 -11.78
N THR A 139 -4.46 1.55 -11.22
CA THR A 139 -3.88 2.71 -11.88
C THR A 139 -2.75 3.27 -11.01
N ILE A 140 -1.57 3.42 -11.60
CA ILE A 140 -0.43 4.08 -10.96
C ILE A 140 -0.13 5.33 -11.77
N ASP A 141 -0.45 6.47 -11.19
CA ASP A 141 -0.24 7.78 -11.81
C ASP A 141 0.88 8.50 -11.06
N SER A 142 2.02 8.62 -11.69
CA SER A 142 3.20 9.24 -11.11
C SER A 142 4.06 9.87 -12.20
N TRP A 143 4.67 10.97 -11.85
CA TRP A 143 5.61 11.68 -12.71
C TRP A 143 6.61 12.43 -11.84
N PRO A 144 7.89 12.52 -12.24
CA PRO A 144 8.87 13.27 -11.47
C PRO A 144 8.42 14.71 -11.17
N GLY A 145 8.42 15.06 -9.89
CA GLY A 145 7.98 16.36 -9.39
C GLY A 145 6.47 16.52 -9.17
N LYS A 146 5.66 15.50 -9.46
CA LYS A 146 4.18 15.56 -9.38
C LYS A 146 3.56 14.68 -8.31
N GLY A 147 4.37 13.99 -7.52
CA GLY A 147 3.87 13.03 -6.55
C GLY A 147 3.36 11.74 -7.19
N THR A 148 2.65 10.94 -6.40
CA THR A 148 2.16 9.63 -6.83
C THR A 148 0.73 9.41 -6.37
N THR A 149 -0.10 8.86 -7.25
CA THR A 149 -1.43 8.34 -6.92
C THR A 149 -1.50 6.88 -7.32
N ILE A 150 -1.83 6.02 -6.35
CA ILE A 150 -2.12 4.61 -6.59
C ILE A 150 -3.60 4.42 -6.31
N ARG A 151 -4.32 3.93 -7.31
CA ARG A 151 -5.76 3.69 -7.22
C ARG A 151 -6.07 2.27 -7.66
N ILE A 152 -6.85 1.57 -6.86
CA ILE A 152 -7.36 0.26 -7.21
C ILE A 152 -8.87 0.20 -7.01
N GLU A 153 -9.57 -0.30 -8.02
CA GLU A 153 -10.99 -0.61 -7.95
C GLU A 153 -11.16 -2.11 -8.01
N VAL A 154 -11.80 -2.70 -7.02
CA VAL A 154 -12.04 -4.14 -6.96
C VAL A 154 -13.54 -4.44 -6.95
N PRO A 155 -13.97 -5.55 -7.60
CA PRO A 155 -15.35 -6.00 -7.46
C PRO A 155 -15.62 -6.33 -5.99
N ASN A 156 -16.78 -5.90 -5.49
CA ASN A 156 -17.21 -6.27 -4.15
C ASN A 156 -17.93 -7.62 -4.23
N GLU A 157 -17.38 -8.61 -3.56
CA GLU A 157 -17.93 -9.98 -3.52
C GLU A 157 -18.92 -10.16 -2.36
#